data_ef9290a9c38aa38e913c6e8314fbc07d
#
_entry.id   ef9290a9c38aa38e913c6e8314fbc07d
#
_cell.length_a   1.000
_cell.length_b   1.000
_cell.length_c   1.000
_cell.angle_alpha   90.00
_cell.angle_beta   90.00
_cell.angle_gamma   90.00
#
_symmetry.space_group_name_H-M   'P 1'
#
loop_
_entity.id
_entity.type
_entity.pdbx_description
1 polymer ?
#
loop_
_entity_poly.entity_id
_entity_poly.type
_entity_poly.pdbx_seq_one_letter_code
_entity_poly.pdbx_strand_id
1 'polypeptide(L)'
;MTGEAAPLRDVAIIGGGCYGTFYARQLATARAKGKLALRRVLVVDRDPACRAARELGPSSDRAIVTEEWNAFLGEFLEAPSPLPGEPDDAIVPSPLMPHLMAEWLLAIAARRWPSRERALVAPAEPLGTPYDAMGRDGTRYVSFADWICPTHCVEPLTCPMIRAPRTWEMGEALAEYAGRLNARRPTAGPALFTTRHHSFGVGMFGAAEIRASRRLVEDAGNPGAPVDVVVGTVSACHGAVSILRLGAERSDYIERP
;
A
#
# COMPACT_ATOMS: atom_id res chain seq x y z
N MET A 1 -1.34 -20.14 -18.46
CA MET A 1 -2.69 -20.19 -17.89
C MET A 1 -3.07 -18.75 -17.57
N THR A 2 -3.94 -18.15 -18.37
CA THR A 2 -4.49 -16.83 -18.09
C THR A 2 -5.59 -17.02 -17.04
N GLY A 3 -5.19 -17.04 -15.77
CA GLY A 3 -6.13 -17.05 -14.66
C GLY A 3 -7.05 -15.83 -14.81
N GLU A 4 -8.34 -16.05 -14.88
CA GLU A 4 -9.35 -15.00 -14.84
C GLU A 4 -9.14 -14.25 -13.53
N ALA A 5 -8.93 -12.93 -13.59
CA ALA A 5 -8.72 -12.12 -12.40
C ALA A 5 -9.97 -12.24 -11.52
N ALA A 6 -9.77 -12.49 -10.23
CA ALA A 6 -10.90 -12.57 -9.29
C ALA A 6 -11.74 -11.29 -9.39
N PRO A 7 -13.06 -11.39 -9.36
CA PRO A 7 -13.94 -10.21 -9.40
C PRO A 7 -13.68 -9.31 -8.20
N LEU A 8 -13.82 -7.99 -8.42
CA LEU A 8 -13.67 -6.96 -7.38
C LEU A 8 -15.03 -6.35 -7.04
N ARG A 9 -15.19 -5.95 -5.80
CA ARG A 9 -16.36 -5.20 -5.34
C ARG A 9 -16.18 -3.72 -5.73
N ASP A 10 -15.56 -2.92 -4.89
CA ASP A 10 -15.28 -1.52 -5.16
C ASP A 10 -13.78 -1.31 -5.35
N VAL A 11 -13.42 -0.46 -6.31
CA VAL A 11 -12.04 -0.06 -6.54
C VAL A 11 -11.90 1.41 -6.23
N ALA A 12 -11.17 1.76 -5.18
CA ALA A 12 -10.88 3.12 -4.79
C ALA A 12 -9.57 3.60 -5.44
N ILE A 13 -9.65 4.66 -6.24
CA ILE A 13 -8.48 5.33 -6.83
C ILE A 13 -8.15 6.56 -6.00
N ILE A 14 -6.95 6.60 -5.42
CA ILE A 14 -6.51 7.72 -4.59
C ILE A 14 -5.88 8.81 -5.45
N GLY A 15 -6.52 9.97 -5.47
CA GLY A 15 -6.17 11.13 -6.28
C GLY A 15 -6.90 11.17 -7.62
N GLY A 16 -7.66 12.24 -7.87
CA GLY A 16 -8.42 12.50 -9.11
C GLY A 16 -7.64 13.32 -10.15
N GLY A 17 -6.32 13.45 -10.02
CA GLY A 17 -5.45 14.14 -10.97
C GLY A 17 -5.24 13.39 -12.28
N CYS A 18 -4.10 13.62 -12.95
CA CYS A 18 -3.80 13.00 -14.26
C CYS A 18 -3.73 11.47 -14.17
N TYR A 19 -3.08 10.93 -13.15
CA TYR A 19 -2.96 9.48 -12.97
C TYR A 19 -4.29 8.83 -12.61
N GLY A 20 -5.05 9.40 -11.65
CA GLY A 20 -6.36 8.85 -11.29
C GLY A 20 -7.36 8.90 -12.43
N THR A 21 -7.36 9.98 -13.23
CA THR A 21 -8.17 10.05 -14.45
C THR A 21 -7.77 8.97 -15.45
N PHE A 22 -6.46 8.77 -15.64
CA PHE A 22 -5.94 7.70 -16.51
C PHE A 22 -6.37 6.32 -16.01
N TYR A 23 -6.17 6.01 -14.73
CA TYR A 23 -6.54 4.71 -14.17
C TYR A 23 -8.05 4.45 -14.23
N ALA A 24 -8.88 5.45 -13.97
CA ALA A 24 -10.33 5.32 -14.11
C ALA A 24 -10.75 4.96 -15.54
N ARG A 25 -10.10 5.54 -16.57
CA ARG A 25 -10.31 5.18 -17.99
C ARG A 25 -9.84 3.75 -18.29
N GLN A 26 -8.69 3.34 -17.75
CA GLN A 26 -8.17 1.98 -17.94
C GLN A 26 -9.08 0.93 -17.33
N LEU A 27 -9.58 1.14 -16.12
CA LEU A 27 -10.54 0.24 -15.46
C LEU A 27 -11.86 0.17 -16.21
N ALA A 28 -12.39 1.30 -16.71
CA ALA A 28 -13.58 1.31 -17.56
C ALA A 28 -13.36 0.52 -18.86
N THR A 29 -12.20 0.67 -19.48
CA THR A 29 -11.83 -0.09 -20.70
C THR A 29 -11.69 -1.59 -20.39
N ALA A 30 -11.05 -1.96 -19.29
CA ALA A 30 -10.89 -3.35 -18.87
C ALA A 30 -12.26 -4.02 -18.65
N ARG A 31 -13.17 -3.33 -17.98
CA ARG A 31 -14.53 -3.78 -17.73
C ARG A 31 -15.33 -3.95 -19.04
N ALA A 32 -15.30 -2.93 -19.93
CA ALA A 32 -15.98 -2.98 -21.22
C ALA A 32 -15.49 -4.14 -22.12
N LYS A 33 -14.22 -4.54 -21.96
CA LYS A 33 -13.63 -5.68 -22.68
C LYS A 33 -13.80 -7.03 -21.94
N GLY A 34 -14.52 -7.07 -20.83
CA GLY A 34 -14.70 -8.29 -20.04
C GLY A 34 -13.39 -8.84 -19.43
N LYS A 35 -12.37 -8.00 -19.24
CA LYS A 35 -11.07 -8.41 -18.71
C LYS A 35 -10.97 -8.21 -17.18
N LEU A 36 -11.89 -7.45 -16.60
CA LEU A 36 -11.99 -7.22 -15.18
C LEU A 36 -13.45 -7.05 -14.80
N ALA A 37 -13.94 -7.89 -13.88
CA ALA A 37 -15.23 -7.72 -13.26
C ALA A 37 -15.07 -6.86 -12.00
N LEU A 38 -15.76 -5.72 -11.93
CA LEU A 38 -15.82 -4.86 -10.74
C LEU A 38 -17.22 -4.23 -10.64
N ARG A 39 -17.66 -3.97 -9.42
CA ARG A 39 -18.93 -3.33 -9.15
C ARG A 39 -18.87 -1.84 -9.48
N ARG A 40 -17.93 -1.11 -8.85
CA ARG A 40 -17.87 0.34 -8.90
C ARG A 40 -16.43 0.87 -8.74
N VAL A 41 -16.16 2.01 -9.38
CA VAL A 41 -14.92 2.78 -9.18
C VAL A 41 -15.23 4.02 -8.35
N LEU A 42 -14.45 4.26 -7.30
CA LEU A 42 -14.50 5.46 -6.45
C LEU A 42 -13.23 6.26 -6.72
N VAL A 43 -13.36 7.47 -7.26
CA VAL A 43 -12.21 8.38 -7.41
C VAL A 43 -12.22 9.34 -6.25
N VAL A 44 -11.21 9.26 -5.39
CA VAL A 44 -11.13 10.02 -4.13
C VAL A 44 -10.16 11.18 -4.30
N ASP A 45 -10.62 12.38 -4.08
CA ASP A 45 -9.79 13.59 -4.11
C ASP A 45 -10.38 14.65 -3.18
N ARG A 46 -9.53 15.46 -2.54
CA ARG A 46 -9.98 16.58 -1.73
C ARG A 46 -10.54 17.74 -2.55
N ASP A 47 -10.15 17.85 -3.82
CA ASP A 47 -10.65 18.86 -4.75
C ASP A 47 -11.88 18.33 -5.48
N PRO A 48 -13.10 18.86 -5.21
CA PRO A 48 -14.33 18.48 -5.90
C PRO A 48 -14.28 18.78 -7.40
N ALA A 49 -13.39 19.68 -7.84
CA ALA A 49 -13.13 20.03 -9.22
C ALA A 49 -11.86 19.36 -9.77
N CYS A 50 -11.42 18.23 -9.20
CA CYS A 50 -10.29 17.48 -9.71
C CYS A 50 -10.45 17.09 -11.19
N ARG A 51 -9.35 16.70 -11.82
CA ARG A 51 -9.38 16.38 -13.26
C ARG A 51 -10.38 15.28 -13.60
N ALA A 52 -10.45 14.23 -12.79
CA ALA A 52 -11.41 13.13 -12.99
C ALA A 52 -12.86 13.62 -12.92
N ALA A 53 -13.18 14.55 -12.00
CA ALA A 53 -14.52 15.14 -11.89
C ALA A 53 -14.88 15.93 -13.15
N ARG A 54 -13.97 16.75 -13.67
CA ARG A 54 -14.20 17.57 -14.87
C ARG A 54 -14.27 16.77 -16.15
N GLU A 55 -13.41 15.74 -16.31
CA GLU A 55 -13.28 15.01 -17.59
C GLU A 55 -14.15 13.77 -17.69
N LEU A 56 -14.47 13.14 -16.55
CA LEU A 56 -15.20 11.88 -16.52
C LEU A 56 -16.57 12.03 -15.84
N GLY A 57 -16.64 12.78 -14.75
CA GLY A 57 -17.83 12.92 -13.92
C GLY A 57 -18.29 11.60 -13.28
N PRO A 58 -19.38 11.62 -12.51
CA PRO A 58 -20.03 10.41 -11.99
C PRO A 58 -20.76 9.65 -13.10
N SER A 59 -20.95 8.33 -12.90
CA SER A 59 -21.77 7.46 -13.74
C SER A 59 -22.42 6.38 -12.88
N SER A 60 -23.19 5.46 -13.46
CA SER A 60 -23.80 4.35 -12.73
C SER A 60 -22.78 3.44 -12.03
N ASP A 61 -21.54 3.42 -12.50
CA ASP A 61 -20.44 2.59 -12.03
C ASP A 61 -19.21 3.36 -11.57
N ARG A 62 -19.30 4.71 -11.47
CA ARG A 62 -18.24 5.56 -10.98
C ARG A 62 -18.77 6.70 -10.13
N ALA A 63 -18.18 6.89 -8.95
CA ALA A 63 -18.42 8.04 -8.10
C ALA A 63 -17.14 8.87 -7.95
N ILE A 64 -17.32 10.19 -7.80
CA ILE A 64 -16.27 11.10 -7.34
C ILE A 64 -16.54 11.36 -5.86
N VAL A 65 -15.59 11.03 -5.02
CA VAL A 65 -15.67 11.18 -3.57
C VAL A 65 -14.77 12.36 -3.19
N THR A 66 -15.38 13.42 -2.64
CA THR A 66 -14.64 14.61 -2.19
C THR A 66 -14.26 14.43 -0.73
N GLU A 67 -13.06 13.96 -0.49
CA GLU A 67 -12.57 13.67 0.86
C GLU A 67 -11.04 13.59 0.90
N GLU A 68 -10.46 13.82 2.07
CA GLU A 68 -9.04 13.50 2.33
C GLU A 68 -8.83 12.00 2.32
N TRP A 69 -7.83 11.54 1.60
CA TRP A 69 -7.59 10.11 1.37
C TRP A 69 -7.45 9.28 2.65
N ASN A 70 -6.85 9.85 3.71
CA ASN A 70 -6.63 9.12 4.96
C ASN A 70 -7.96 8.91 5.73
N ALA A 71 -8.85 9.91 5.73
CA ALA A 71 -10.18 9.80 6.31
C ALA A 71 -11.00 8.76 5.52
N PHE A 72 -11.04 8.91 4.19
CA PHE A 72 -11.70 7.95 3.32
C PHE A 72 -11.23 6.50 3.54
N LEU A 73 -9.91 6.25 3.57
CA LEU A 73 -9.37 4.91 3.80
C LEU A 73 -9.74 4.38 5.21
N GLY A 74 -9.83 5.28 6.20
CA GLY A 74 -10.28 4.93 7.55
C GLY A 74 -11.68 4.32 7.54
N GLU A 75 -12.62 4.89 6.79
CA GLU A 75 -13.99 4.39 6.68
C GLU A 75 -14.11 3.21 5.70
N PHE A 76 -13.48 3.31 4.53
CA PHE A 76 -13.55 2.30 3.48
C PHE A 76 -13.02 0.93 3.92
N LEU A 77 -11.95 0.92 4.72
CA LEU A 77 -11.31 -0.31 5.20
C LEU A 77 -11.90 -0.85 6.50
N GLU A 78 -12.77 -0.11 7.19
CA GLU A 78 -13.57 -0.62 8.32
C GLU A 78 -14.75 -1.48 7.85
N ALA A 79 -15.13 -1.41 6.57
CA ALA A 79 -16.18 -2.28 6.03
C ALA A 79 -15.82 -3.75 6.30
N PRO A 80 -16.83 -4.59 6.67
CA PRO A 80 -16.60 -6.00 6.95
C PRO A 80 -15.89 -6.69 5.77
N SER A 81 -14.93 -7.56 6.10
CA SER A 81 -14.33 -8.43 5.09
C SER A 81 -15.41 -9.27 4.42
N PRO A 82 -15.36 -9.44 3.10
CA PRO A 82 -16.28 -10.33 2.40
C PRO A 82 -16.10 -11.77 2.90
N LEU A 83 -17.11 -12.58 2.70
CA LEU A 83 -17.01 -14.02 2.96
C LEU A 83 -16.01 -14.68 1.99
N PRO A 84 -15.43 -15.83 2.37
CA PRO A 84 -14.53 -16.55 1.47
C PRO A 84 -15.21 -16.83 0.12
N GLY A 85 -14.55 -16.42 -0.96
CA GLY A 85 -15.04 -16.54 -2.34
C GLY A 85 -15.87 -15.35 -2.86
N GLU A 86 -16.23 -14.40 -2.00
CA GLU A 86 -16.86 -13.16 -2.45
C GLU A 86 -15.85 -12.14 -2.95
N PRO A 87 -16.25 -11.24 -3.88
CA PRO A 87 -15.40 -10.14 -4.35
C PRO A 87 -14.98 -9.21 -3.21
N ASP A 88 -13.69 -8.91 -3.11
CA ASP A 88 -13.16 -7.94 -2.14
C ASP A 88 -12.95 -6.58 -2.82
N ASP A 89 -12.70 -5.57 -1.98
CA ASP A 89 -12.36 -4.23 -2.43
C ASP A 89 -10.87 -4.14 -2.78
N ALA A 90 -10.54 -3.13 -3.59
CA ALA A 90 -9.15 -2.83 -3.94
C ALA A 90 -8.87 -1.33 -3.93
N ILE A 91 -7.59 -0.98 -3.74
CA ILE A 91 -7.12 0.40 -3.74
C ILE A 91 -6.05 0.56 -4.81
N VAL A 92 -6.24 1.55 -5.69
CA VAL A 92 -5.24 2.03 -6.64
C VAL A 92 -4.52 3.21 -5.99
N PRO A 93 -3.24 3.07 -5.60
CA PRO A 93 -2.50 4.16 -4.98
C PRO A 93 -2.14 5.24 -6.00
N SER A 94 -1.89 6.44 -5.50
CA SER A 94 -1.30 7.49 -6.32
C SER A 94 0.21 7.22 -6.49
N PRO A 95 0.75 7.24 -7.71
CA PRO A 95 2.20 7.13 -7.91
C PRO A 95 2.98 8.35 -7.38
N LEU A 96 2.29 9.45 -7.08
CA LEU A 96 2.87 10.62 -6.42
C LEU A 96 2.97 10.45 -4.89
N MET A 97 2.35 9.43 -4.35
CA MET A 97 2.39 9.04 -2.93
C MET A 97 2.74 7.56 -2.83
N PRO A 98 3.96 7.16 -3.19
CA PRO A 98 4.32 5.76 -3.35
C PRO A 98 4.25 4.97 -2.04
N HIS A 99 4.25 5.65 -0.90
CA HIS A 99 4.23 5.03 0.42
C HIS A 99 3.06 5.48 1.30
N LEU A 100 1.93 5.89 0.68
CA LEU A 100 0.75 6.39 1.39
C LEU A 100 0.22 5.40 2.45
N MET A 101 0.38 4.11 2.24
CA MET A 101 -0.11 3.10 3.19
C MET A 101 0.73 3.07 4.49
N ALA A 102 2.00 3.45 4.46
CA ALA A 102 2.79 3.61 5.68
C ALA A 102 2.30 4.81 6.50
N GLU A 103 1.96 5.92 5.84
CA GLU A 103 1.35 7.09 6.49
C GLU A 103 -0.03 6.74 7.08
N TRP A 104 -0.83 5.93 6.37
CA TRP A 104 -2.10 5.42 6.88
C TRP A 104 -1.90 4.56 8.15
N LEU A 105 -0.91 3.65 8.17
CA LEU A 105 -0.58 2.86 9.36
C LEU A 105 -0.12 3.76 10.53
N LEU A 106 0.67 4.79 10.25
CA LEU A 106 1.06 5.77 11.26
C LEU A 106 -0.17 6.48 11.85
N ALA A 107 -1.14 6.86 11.02
CA ALA A 107 -2.39 7.47 11.49
C ALA A 107 -3.25 6.49 12.30
N ILE A 108 -3.31 5.21 11.92
CA ILE A 108 -3.95 4.15 12.72
C ILE A 108 -3.28 4.04 14.09
N ALA A 109 -1.95 3.94 14.13
CA ALA A 109 -1.17 3.87 15.36
C ALA A 109 -1.40 5.10 16.25
N ALA A 110 -1.53 6.29 15.63
CA ALA A 110 -1.82 7.53 16.35
C ALA A 110 -3.18 7.51 17.06
N ARG A 111 -4.19 6.97 16.41
CA ARG A 111 -5.54 6.81 17.01
C ARG A 111 -5.57 5.71 18.07
N ARG A 112 -4.88 4.60 17.82
CA ARG A 112 -4.92 3.42 18.69
C ARG A 112 -4.14 3.62 19.99
N TRP A 113 -2.98 4.31 19.91
CA TRP A 113 -2.07 4.51 21.06
C TRP A 113 -1.67 5.99 21.17
N PRO A 114 -2.58 6.89 21.59
CA PRO A 114 -2.31 8.33 21.60
C PRO A 114 -1.19 8.74 22.54
N SER A 115 -0.92 7.97 23.62
CA SER A 115 0.14 8.22 24.58
C SER A 115 1.52 7.71 24.17
N ARG A 116 1.64 6.90 23.11
CA ARG A 116 2.92 6.35 22.64
C ARG A 116 3.61 7.29 21.67
N GLU A 117 4.93 7.35 21.72
CA GLU A 117 5.71 7.91 20.64
C GLU A 117 5.63 7.01 19.41
N ARG A 118 5.47 7.61 18.27
CA ARG A 118 5.37 6.90 16.99
C ARG A 118 5.89 7.76 15.85
N ALA A 119 6.60 7.12 14.92
CA ALA A 119 7.15 7.78 13.75
C ALA A 119 7.38 6.79 12.61
N LEU A 120 7.29 7.25 11.38
CA LEU A 120 7.93 6.59 10.26
C LEU A 120 9.41 7.02 10.25
N VAL A 121 10.29 6.05 10.29
CA VAL A 121 11.73 6.29 10.23
C VAL A 121 12.36 5.53 9.09
N ALA A 122 13.45 6.09 8.56
CA ALA A 122 14.21 5.44 7.52
C ALA A 122 14.82 4.12 8.02
N PRO A 123 14.77 3.04 7.23
CA PRO A 123 15.57 1.86 7.51
C PRO A 123 17.06 2.22 7.50
N ALA A 124 17.76 2.08 8.64
CA ALA A 124 19.17 2.47 8.76
C ALA A 124 20.09 1.56 7.94
N GLU A 125 19.76 0.28 7.88
CA GLU A 125 20.53 -0.73 7.15
C GLU A 125 19.97 -0.91 5.72
N PRO A 126 20.85 -1.14 4.72
CA PRO A 126 20.39 -1.47 3.38
C PRO A 126 19.69 -2.83 3.34
N LEU A 127 18.74 -2.96 2.42
CA LEU A 127 18.07 -4.24 2.15
C LEU A 127 19.02 -5.22 1.46
N GLY A 128 19.93 -4.69 0.65
CA GLY A 128 20.92 -5.45 -0.12
C GLY A 128 20.46 -5.80 -1.53
N THR A 129 19.47 -5.09 -2.06
CA THR A 129 19.06 -5.21 -3.46
C THR A 129 20.00 -4.43 -4.38
N PRO A 130 20.09 -4.75 -5.68
CA PRO A 130 20.95 -4.04 -6.64
C PRO A 130 20.71 -2.51 -6.67
N TYR A 131 19.46 -2.08 -6.63
CA TYR A 131 19.12 -0.68 -6.37
C TYR A 131 18.62 -0.55 -4.93
N ASP A 132 19.28 0.28 -4.16
CA ASP A 132 18.97 0.51 -2.75
C ASP A 132 19.38 1.94 -2.38
N ALA A 133 18.42 2.84 -2.37
CA ALA A 133 18.66 4.27 -2.19
C ALA A 133 17.71 4.90 -1.18
N MET A 134 18.22 5.82 -0.40
CA MET A 134 17.43 6.63 0.53
C MET A 134 16.83 7.83 -0.22
N GLY A 135 15.50 7.94 -0.17
CA GLY A 135 14.77 9.11 -0.64
C GLY A 135 14.91 10.31 0.30
N ARG A 136 14.63 11.50 -0.22
CA ARG A 136 14.64 12.74 0.59
C ARG A 136 13.54 12.78 1.65
N ASP A 137 12.51 12.00 1.47
CA ASP A 137 11.36 11.80 2.36
C ASP A 137 11.64 10.81 3.51
N GLY A 138 12.86 10.25 3.59
CA GLY A 138 13.21 9.23 4.56
C GLY A 138 12.73 7.82 4.21
N THR A 139 12.14 7.63 3.04
CA THR A 139 11.75 6.32 2.52
C THR A 139 12.94 5.67 1.82
N ARG A 140 13.18 4.39 2.04
CA ARG A 140 14.17 3.63 1.29
C ARG A 140 13.52 3.01 0.06
N TYR A 141 14.06 3.31 -1.12
CA TYR A 141 13.60 2.77 -2.39
C TYR A 141 14.52 1.65 -2.83
N VAL A 142 13.94 0.50 -3.11
CA VAL A 142 14.67 -0.75 -3.39
C VAL A 142 14.17 -1.41 -4.67
N SER A 143 15.08 -2.04 -5.41
CA SER A 143 14.72 -2.80 -6.60
C SER A 143 15.73 -3.92 -6.86
N PHE A 144 15.24 -5.04 -7.37
CA PHE A 144 16.08 -6.12 -7.89
C PHE A 144 16.70 -5.82 -9.26
N ALA A 145 16.22 -4.77 -9.94
CA ALA A 145 16.90 -4.21 -11.12
C ALA A 145 17.90 -3.13 -10.70
N ASP A 146 18.91 -2.88 -11.52
CA ASP A 146 19.93 -1.82 -11.28
C ASP A 146 19.34 -0.41 -11.39
N TRP A 147 18.09 -0.29 -11.76
CA TRP A 147 17.35 0.97 -11.92
C TRP A 147 15.91 0.80 -11.47
N ILE A 148 15.24 1.91 -11.24
CA ILE A 148 13.79 1.91 -10.95
C ILE A 148 13.02 1.56 -12.22
N CYS A 149 12.19 0.52 -12.16
CA CYS A 149 11.32 0.13 -13.25
C CYS A 149 10.24 1.19 -13.54
N PRO A 150 9.75 1.27 -14.79
CA PRO A 150 8.62 2.14 -15.12
C PRO A 150 7.38 1.79 -14.29
N THR A 151 6.62 2.81 -13.88
CA THR A 151 5.40 2.66 -13.05
C THR A 151 4.30 1.81 -13.70
N HIS A 152 4.39 1.55 -15.00
CA HIS A 152 3.44 0.73 -15.78
C HIS A 152 3.99 -0.67 -16.10
N CYS A 153 5.09 -1.09 -15.50
CA CYS A 153 5.62 -2.45 -15.67
C CYS A 153 4.61 -3.46 -15.14
N VAL A 154 4.25 -4.43 -15.96
CA VAL A 154 3.31 -5.52 -15.59
C VAL A 154 4.01 -6.73 -14.99
N GLU A 155 5.29 -6.62 -14.69
CA GLU A 155 6.12 -7.63 -14.02
C GLU A 155 6.02 -9.03 -14.62
N PRO A 156 6.33 -9.19 -15.92
CA PRO A 156 6.28 -10.49 -16.57
C PRO A 156 7.30 -11.46 -15.95
N LEU A 157 7.11 -12.76 -16.16
CA LEU A 157 8.02 -13.81 -15.67
C LEU A 157 9.46 -13.65 -16.16
N THR A 158 9.65 -13.09 -17.37
CA THR A 158 10.95 -12.67 -17.86
C THR A 158 10.98 -11.14 -17.84
N CYS A 159 11.86 -10.58 -17.02
CA CYS A 159 12.01 -9.14 -16.94
C CYS A 159 12.57 -8.58 -18.25
N PRO A 160 11.86 -7.67 -18.95
CA PRO A 160 12.31 -7.15 -20.24
C PRO A 160 13.53 -6.24 -20.10
N MET A 161 13.76 -5.71 -18.92
CA MET A 161 14.86 -4.78 -18.68
C MET A 161 16.19 -5.51 -18.48
N ILE A 162 16.25 -6.50 -17.59
CA ILE A 162 17.45 -7.31 -17.36
C ILE A 162 17.55 -8.51 -18.31
N ARG A 163 16.50 -8.77 -19.13
CA ARG A 163 16.44 -9.85 -20.11
C ARG A 163 16.68 -11.24 -19.51
N ALA A 164 16.23 -11.45 -18.28
CA ALA A 164 16.40 -12.69 -17.53
C ALA A 164 15.09 -13.07 -16.81
N PRO A 165 14.91 -14.36 -16.48
CA PRO A 165 13.81 -14.81 -15.64
C PRO A 165 13.81 -14.06 -14.30
N ARG A 166 12.62 -13.70 -13.82
CA ARG A 166 12.42 -13.14 -12.49
C ARG A 166 12.43 -14.28 -11.47
N THR A 167 13.46 -14.30 -10.64
CA THR A 167 13.69 -15.34 -9.61
C THR A 167 13.63 -14.78 -8.19
N TRP A 168 12.99 -13.63 -8.02
CA TRP A 168 12.91 -12.91 -6.75
C TRP A 168 11.49 -12.43 -6.47
N GLU A 169 11.22 -12.23 -5.19
CA GLU A 169 10.00 -11.59 -4.69
C GLU A 169 10.36 -10.59 -3.59
N MET A 170 9.99 -9.33 -3.76
CA MET A 170 10.33 -8.26 -2.81
C MET A 170 9.74 -8.51 -1.41
N GLY A 171 8.56 -9.12 -1.35
CA GLY A 171 7.94 -9.49 -0.06
C GLY A 171 8.80 -10.46 0.75
N GLU A 172 9.41 -11.46 0.10
CA GLU A 172 10.32 -12.41 0.74
C GLU A 172 11.60 -11.72 1.24
N ALA A 173 12.20 -10.85 0.41
CA ALA A 173 13.37 -10.07 0.80
C ALA A 173 13.08 -9.17 2.02
N LEU A 174 11.89 -8.59 2.10
CA LEU A 174 11.47 -7.81 3.27
C LEU A 174 11.23 -8.67 4.51
N ALA A 175 10.73 -9.88 4.36
CA ALA A 175 10.58 -10.81 5.49
C ALA A 175 11.94 -11.21 6.06
N GLU A 176 12.91 -11.54 5.21
CA GLU A 176 14.28 -11.79 5.63
C GLU A 176 14.91 -10.56 6.30
N TYR A 177 14.67 -9.37 5.74
CA TYR A 177 15.14 -8.12 6.31
C TYR A 177 14.57 -7.87 7.72
N ALA A 178 13.27 -8.06 7.91
CA ALA A 178 12.62 -7.94 9.22
C ALA A 178 13.22 -8.95 10.22
N GLY A 179 13.48 -10.18 9.79
CA GLY A 179 14.16 -11.20 10.61
C GLY A 179 15.57 -10.78 11.04
N ARG A 180 16.37 -10.20 10.13
CA ARG A 180 17.71 -9.66 10.48
C ARG A 180 17.65 -8.53 11.50
N LEU A 181 16.67 -7.63 11.36
CA LEU A 181 16.47 -6.55 12.33
C LEU A 181 16.03 -7.10 13.69
N ASN A 182 15.10 -8.05 13.70
CA ASN A 182 14.57 -8.64 14.93
C ASN A 182 15.63 -9.37 15.76
N ALA A 183 16.70 -9.86 15.13
CA ALA A 183 17.84 -10.44 15.84
C ALA A 183 18.62 -9.42 16.71
N ARG A 184 18.41 -8.12 16.50
CA ARG A 184 19.13 -7.03 17.19
C ARG A 184 18.24 -6.19 18.09
N ARG A 185 16.97 -6.04 17.73
CA ARG A 185 15.97 -5.28 18.48
C ARG A 185 14.57 -5.76 18.11
N PRO A 186 13.59 -5.63 19.02
CA PRO A 186 12.22 -6.05 18.73
C PRO A 186 11.70 -5.45 17.44
N THR A 187 11.51 -6.29 16.43
CA THR A 187 11.05 -5.89 15.10
C THR A 187 10.04 -6.92 14.59
N ALA A 188 8.88 -6.43 14.18
CA ALA A 188 7.82 -7.22 13.55
C ALA A 188 7.73 -6.91 12.05
N GLY A 189 6.94 -7.68 11.36
CA GLY A 189 6.65 -7.46 9.95
C GLY A 189 7.25 -8.51 9.01
N PRO A 190 7.23 -8.22 7.70
CA PRO A 190 6.80 -6.95 7.13
C PRO A 190 5.27 -6.80 7.08
N ALA A 191 4.77 -5.58 7.33
CA ALA A 191 3.45 -5.16 6.91
C ALA A 191 3.53 -4.79 5.43
N LEU A 192 2.93 -5.60 4.56
CA LEU A 192 3.07 -5.47 3.11
C LEU A 192 1.82 -4.89 2.47
N PHE A 193 2.05 -4.06 1.47
CA PHE A 193 1.05 -3.55 0.54
C PHE A 193 1.54 -3.89 -0.87
N THR A 194 1.10 -5.05 -1.37
CA THR A 194 1.61 -5.58 -2.63
C THR A 194 0.78 -5.09 -3.79
N THR A 195 1.38 -4.25 -4.64
CA THR A 195 0.76 -3.82 -5.90
C THR A 195 0.71 -4.99 -6.88
N ARG A 196 -0.49 -5.36 -7.29
CA ARG A 196 -0.73 -6.37 -8.33
C ARG A 196 -1.38 -5.73 -9.54
N HIS A 197 -0.88 -6.07 -10.73
CA HIS A 197 -1.44 -5.59 -11.99
C HIS A 197 -2.57 -6.51 -12.45
N HIS A 198 -3.81 -6.14 -12.16
CA HIS A 198 -4.98 -6.94 -12.53
C HIS A 198 -5.30 -6.84 -14.02
N SER A 199 -5.27 -5.64 -14.59
CA SER A 199 -5.59 -5.43 -16.00
C SER A 199 -5.09 -4.07 -16.49
N PHE A 200 -4.68 -3.98 -17.76
CA PHE A 200 -4.28 -2.73 -18.43
C PHE A 200 -3.24 -1.90 -17.67
N GLY A 201 -2.33 -2.56 -16.94
CA GLY A 201 -1.27 -1.90 -16.21
C GLY A 201 -1.72 -1.13 -14.97
N VAL A 202 -2.96 -1.29 -14.52
CA VAL A 202 -3.42 -0.70 -13.26
C VAL A 202 -3.01 -1.59 -12.10
N GLY A 203 -2.06 -1.09 -11.31
CA GLY A 203 -1.63 -1.74 -10.07
C GLY A 203 -2.56 -1.37 -8.93
N MET A 204 -2.92 -2.35 -8.09
CA MET A 204 -3.78 -2.13 -6.94
C MET A 204 -3.47 -3.08 -5.79
N PHE A 205 -3.78 -2.66 -4.58
CA PHE A 205 -3.74 -3.46 -3.35
C PHE A 205 -5.09 -4.09 -3.09
N GLY A 206 -5.13 -5.35 -2.67
CA GLY A 206 -6.35 -5.96 -2.14
C GLY A 206 -6.64 -5.50 -0.72
N ALA A 207 -7.90 -5.19 -0.41
CA ALA A 207 -8.29 -4.73 0.92
C ALA A 207 -8.04 -5.77 2.02
N ALA A 208 -8.13 -7.06 1.72
CA ALA A 208 -7.78 -8.13 2.66
C ALA A 208 -6.32 -8.06 3.13
N GLU A 209 -5.38 -7.80 2.20
CA GLU A 209 -3.96 -7.65 2.50
C GLU A 209 -3.71 -6.41 3.36
N ILE A 210 -4.40 -5.30 3.06
CA ILE A 210 -4.31 -4.07 3.85
C ILE A 210 -4.79 -4.32 5.28
N ARG A 211 -5.94 -4.99 5.45
CA ARG A 211 -6.46 -5.36 6.76
C ARG A 211 -5.53 -6.31 7.52
N ALA A 212 -4.86 -7.23 6.82
CA ALA A 212 -3.86 -8.12 7.43
C ALA A 212 -2.63 -7.34 7.93
N SER A 213 -2.12 -6.40 7.14
CA SER A 213 -1.01 -5.52 7.52
C SER A 213 -1.36 -4.63 8.72
N ARG A 214 -2.60 -4.11 8.78
CA ARG A 214 -3.09 -3.38 9.94
C ARG A 214 -3.10 -4.26 11.19
N ARG A 215 -3.67 -5.46 11.12
CA ARG A 215 -3.68 -6.40 12.27
C ARG A 215 -2.28 -6.72 12.76
N LEU A 216 -1.34 -6.96 11.85
CA LEU A 216 0.06 -7.21 12.21
C LEU A 216 0.64 -6.05 13.03
N VAL A 217 0.38 -4.79 12.64
CA VAL A 217 0.83 -3.61 13.40
C VAL A 217 0.13 -3.53 14.76
N GLU A 218 -1.17 -3.80 14.82
CA GLU A 218 -1.95 -3.81 16.06
C GLU A 218 -1.45 -4.88 17.03
N ASP A 219 -1.21 -6.10 16.54
CA ASP A 219 -0.68 -7.22 17.35
C ASP A 219 0.73 -6.92 17.87
N ALA A 220 1.60 -6.34 17.04
CA ALA A 220 2.93 -5.94 17.45
C ALA A 220 2.92 -4.81 18.50
N GLY A 221 1.97 -3.88 18.41
CA GLY A 221 1.86 -2.73 19.30
C GLY A 221 1.13 -3.00 20.61
N ASN A 222 0.18 -3.93 20.63
CA ASN A 222 -0.68 -4.20 21.81
C ASN A 222 0.08 -4.52 23.12
N PRO A 223 1.26 -5.19 23.12
CA PRO A 223 2.01 -5.43 24.37
C PRO A 223 2.52 -4.16 25.07
N GLY A 224 2.47 -2.98 24.41
CA GLY A 224 2.91 -1.71 25.00
C GLY A 224 4.43 -1.51 25.05
N ALA A 225 5.23 -2.54 24.78
CA ALA A 225 6.68 -2.45 24.69
C ALA A 225 7.13 -1.75 23.40
N PRO A 226 8.35 -1.13 23.39
CA PRO A 226 8.90 -0.57 22.16
C PRO A 226 9.06 -1.65 21.10
N VAL A 227 8.60 -1.35 19.88
CA VAL A 227 8.72 -2.26 18.75
C VAL A 227 8.83 -1.45 17.44
N ASP A 228 9.63 -1.94 16.53
CA ASP A 228 9.66 -1.49 15.15
C ASP A 228 8.85 -2.44 14.26
N VAL A 229 8.17 -1.90 13.26
CA VAL A 229 7.47 -2.70 12.25
C VAL A 229 8.01 -2.32 10.88
N VAL A 230 8.54 -3.29 10.14
CA VAL A 230 8.94 -3.09 8.74
C VAL A 230 7.69 -2.90 7.92
N VAL A 231 7.60 -1.81 7.16
CA VAL A 231 6.47 -1.50 6.27
C VAL A 231 6.96 -1.42 4.84
N GLY A 232 6.36 -2.19 3.94
CA GLY A 232 6.68 -2.21 2.53
C GLY A 232 5.50 -1.95 1.62
N THR A 233 5.59 -0.93 0.76
CA THR A 233 4.73 -0.78 -0.41
C THR A 233 5.50 -1.31 -1.60
N VAL A 234 5.13 -2.47 -2.09
CA VAL A 234 5.96 -3.25 -2.99
C VAL A 234 5.20 -3.74 -4.21
N SER A 235 5.94 -4.04 -5.25
CA SER A 235 5.61 -5.01 -6.28
C SER A 235 6.54 -6.22 -6.14
N ALA A 236 6.50 -7.17 -7.04
CA ALA A 236 7.42 -8.30 -6.98
C ALA A 236 8.90 -7.88 -7.13
N CYS A 237 9.17 -6.77 -7.83
CA CYS A 237 10.53 -6.36 -8.21
C CYS A 237 11.09 -5.19 -7.42
N HIS A 238 10.27 -4.29 -6.92
CA HIS A 238 10.70 -3.04 -6.28
C HIS A 238 9.74 -2.61 -5.20
N GLY A 239 10.16 -1.64 -4.41
CA GLY A 239 9.33 -1.13 -3.33
C GLY A 239 9.86 0.12 -2.65
N ALA A 240 8.98 0.70 -1.86
CA ALA A 240 9.24 1.74 -0.88
C ALA A 240 9.17 1.12 0.52
N VAL A 241 10.17 1.34 1.35
CA VAL A 241 10.32 0.70 2.66
C VAL A 241 10.55 1.75 3.73
N SER A 242 9.82 1.63 4.82
CA SER A 242 10.01 2.42 6.05
C SER A 242 9.88 1.53 7.28
N ILE A 243 10.26 2.05 8.41
CA ILE A 243 10.04 1.44 9.72
C ILE A 243 8.99 2.27 10.46
N LEU A 244 7.87 1.66 10.79
CA LEU A 244 6.93 2.24 11.75
C LEU A 244 7.45 1.92 13.16
N ARG A 245 7.96 2.94 13.83
CA ARG A 245 8.48 2.85 15.20
C ARG A 245 7.37 3.17 16.19
N LEU A 246 7.18 2.28 17.15
CA LEU A 246 6.29 2.48 18.29
C LEU A 246 7.16 2.49 19.56
N GLY A 247 7.20 3.62 20.26
CA GLY A 247 7.87 3.77 21.56
C GLY A 247 7.17 2.99 22.68
N ALA A 248 7.68 3.05 23.89
CA ALA A 248 6.97 2.52 25.05
C ALA A 248 5.66 3.27 25.28
N GLU A 249 4.69 2.60 25.87
CA GLU A 249 3.53 3.27 26.41
C GLU A 249 3.98 4.17 27.58
N ARG A 250 3.61 5.44 27.55
CA ARG A 250 3.90 6.34 28.68
C ARG A 250 3.04 5.89 29.83
N SER A 251 3.67 5.42 30.91
CA SER A 251 3.02 5.25 32.19
C SER A 251 2.66 6.65 32.70
N ASP A 252 1.38 6.97 32.81
CA ASP A 252 0.90 8.14 33.55
C ASP A 252 1.14 7.89 35.06
N TYR A 253 2.40 7.78 35.42
CA TYR A 253 2.77 7.86 36.84
C TYR A 253 2.62 9.33 37.23
N ILE A 254 1.39 9.72 37.60
CA ILE A 254 1.15 10.93 38.35
C ILE A 254 1.81 10.70 39.72
N GLU A 255 3.02 11.18 39.89
CA GLU A 255 3.51 11.46 41.25
C GLU A 255 2.50 12.43 41.85
N ARG A 256 1.60 11.91 42.66
CA ARG A 256 0.80 12.76 43.56
C ARG A 256 1.76 13.29 44.63
N PRO A 257 1.77 14.62 44.81
CA PRO A 257 2.61 15.27 45.83
C PRO A 257 2.25 14.82 47.23
#